data_0719a6e3ad35595e91bf07bd06216c10
#
_entry.id   0719a6e3ad35595e91bf07bd06216c10
#
_cell.length_a   1.000
_cell.length_b   1.000
_cell.length_c   1.000
_cell.angle_alpha   90.00
_cell.angle_beta   90.00
_cell.angle_gamma   90.00
#
_symmetry.space_group_name_H-M   'P 1'
#
loop_
_entity.id
_entity.type
_entity.pdbx_description
1 polymer ?
#
loop_
_entity_poly.entity_id
_entity_poly.type
_entity_poly.pdbx_seq_one_letter_code
_entity_poly.pdbx_strand_id
1 'polypeptide(L)'
;MKRSINVLGFLLLAGPALAQSAAEKTGVNSALGISPTTADFVKEVAISDMFEIESNKLAQEKGNAPEKTFASQMVTDHTKTSTELKGLVSSGKVKAEVPAALDSSHQSKLDKLKAESGKDFSSDFDSMQVSAHKDAVSLFERYAKGGDNADLKDWAGAPAL
;
A
#
# COMPACT_ATOMS: atom_id res chain seq x y z
N MET A 1 52.01 33.26 -15.19
CA MET A 1 51.46 32.39 -14.14
C MET A 1 49.95 32.19 -14.40
N LYS A 2 49.57 31.08 -15.01
CA LYS A 2 48.16 30.75 -15.26
C LYS A 2 47.70 29.81 -14.16
N ARG A 3 46.73 30.23 -13.35
CA ARG A 3 46.09 29.41 -12.31
C ARG A 3 44.91 28.64 -12.96
N SER A 4 45.02 27.32 -13.05
CA SER A 4 43.95 26.45 -13.45
C SER A 4 43.03 26.21 -12.24
N ILE A 5 41.77 26.57 -12.37
CA ILE A 5 40.73 26.27 -11.37
C ILE A 5 40.14 24.93 -11.78
N ASN A 6 40.41 23.87 -11.00
CA ASN A 6 39.73 22.59 -11.11
C ASN A 6 38.37 22.72 -10.45
N VAL A 7 37.31 22.76 -11.24
CA VAL A 7 35.94 22.62 -10.76
C VAL A 7 35.67 21.11 -10.58
N LEU A 8 35.72 20.69 -9.33
CA LEU A 8 35.32 19.32 -8.94
C LEU A 8 33.78 19.23 -9.00
N GLY A 9 33.27 18.67 -10.09
CA GLY A 9 31.85 18.43 -10.25
C GLY A 9 31.39 17.36 -9.25
N PHE A 10 30.63 17.76 -8.25
CA PHE A 10 29.89 16.84 -7.40
C PHE A 10 28.78 16.22 -8.23
N LEU A 11 28.98 14.97 -8.64
CA LEU A 11 27.92 14.13 -9.23
C LEU A 11 27.02 13.69 -8.07
N LEU A 12 25.90 14.37 -7.86
CA LEU A 12 24.80 13.90 -7.01
C LEU A 12 24.25 12.64 -7.67
N LEU A 13 24.65 11.48 -7.19
CA LEU A 13 23.96 10.23 -7.43
C LEU A 13 22.61 10.32 -6.71
N ALA A 14 21.61 10.86 -7.39
CA ALA A 14 20.23 10.65 -7.01
C ALA A 14 20.00 9.13 -7.11
N GLY A 15 19.94 8.45 -5.96
CA GLY A 15 19.47 7.08 -5.89
C GLY A 15 18.09 6.99 -6.53
N PRO A 16 17.67 5.84 -7.07
CA PRO A 16 16.34 5.70 -7.64
C PRO A 16 15.33 5.99 -6.53
N ALA A 17 14.73 7.16 -6.61
CA ALA A 17 13.52 7.42 -5.85
C ALA A 17 12.51 6.37 -6.30
N LEU A 18 12.08 5.51 -5.38
CA LEU A 18 11.03 4.50 -5.62
C LEU A 18 9.70 5.22 -5.81
N ALA A 19 9.59 5.95 -6.89
CA ALA A 19 8.33 6.52 -7.34
C ALA A 19 7.52 5.38 -7.94
N GLN A 20 6.30 5.17 -7.42
CA GLN A 20 5.31 4.33 -8.08
C GLN A 20 5.20 4.74 -9.55
N SER A 21 5.11 3.77 -10.47
CA SER A 21 4.99 4.09 -11.89
C SER A 21 3.77 4.98 -12.12
N ALA A 22 3.87 5.92 -13.04
CA ALA A 22 2.76 6.83 -13.34
C ALA A 22 1.51 6.06 -13.79
N ALA A 23 1.69 4.95 -14.53
CA ALA A 23 0.61 4.11 -15.00
C ALA A 23 -0.11 3.37 -13.86
N GLU A 24 0.60 2.93 -12.84
CA GLU A 24 0.00 2.33 -11.65
C GLU A 24 -0.75 3.39 -10.82
N LYS A 25 -0.08 4.50 -10.52
CA LYS A 25 -0.67 5.62 -9.76
C LYS A 25 -1.96 6.18 -10.37
N THR A 26 -2.08 6.17 -11.69
CA THR A 26 -3.28 6.67 -12.40
C THR A 26 -4.34 5.59 -12.65
N GLY A 27 -4.10 4.34 -12.22
CA GLY A 27 -5.01 3.22 -12.45
C GLY A 27 -5.03 2.67 -13.88
N VAL A 28 -4.16 3.16 -14.77
CA VAL A 28 -4.10 2.69 -16.17
C VAL A 28 -3.75 1.21 -16.23
N ASN A 29 -2.78 0.75 -15.44
CA ASN A 29 -2.41 -0.66 -15.36
C ASN A 29 -3.57 -1.52 -14.84
N SER A 30 -4.30 -1.05 -13.84
CA SER A 30 -5.48 -1.74 -13.31
C SER A 30 -6.57 -1.88 -14.38
N ALA A 31 -6.87 -0.81 -15.10
CA ALA A 31 -7.88 -0.81 -16.16
C ALA A 31 -7.51 -1.73 -17.34
N LEU A 32 -6.22 -1.92 -17.62
CA LEU A 32 -5.72 -2.78 -18.69
C LEU A 32 -5.35 -4.20 -18.23
N GLY A 33 -5.50 -4.53 -16.95
CA GLY A 33 -5.11 -5.82 -16.40
C GLY A 33 -3.60 -6.07 -16.40
N ILE A 34 -2.78 -5.01 -16.46
CA ILE A 34 -1.31 -5.11 -16.46
C ILE A 34 -0.83 -5.31 -15.04
N SER A 35 0.09 -6.26 -14.84
CA SER A 35 0.73 -6.49 -13.54
C SER A 35 1.58 -5.29 -13.13
N PRO A 36 1.52 -4.84 -11.86
CA PRO A 36 2.48 -3.88 -11.34
C PRO A 36 3.88 -4.50 -11.25
N THR A 37 4.91 -3.66 -11.15
CA THR A 37 6.25 -4.11 -10.80
C THR A 37 6.28 -4.62 -9.35
N THR A 38 7.29 -5.44 -8.99
CA THR A 38 7.49 -5.86 -7.59
C THR A 38 7.56 -4.65 -6.63
N ALA A 39 8.25 -3.59 -7.02
CA ALA A 39 8.36 -2.39 -6.17
C ALA A 39 7.02 -1.68 -5.98
N ASP A 40 6.23 -1.52 -7.05
CA ASP A 40 4.90 -0.92 -6.98
C ASP A 40 3.95 -1.77 -6.15
N PHE A 41 3.93 -3.10 -6.37
CA PHE A 41 3.09 -4.02 -5.62
C PHE A 41 3.38 -3.97 -4.11
N VAL A 42 4.64 -4.09 -3.71
CA VAL A 42 5.05 -4.01 -2.28
C VAL A 42 4.64 -2.68 -1.67
N LYS A 43 4.84 -1.58 -2.41
CA LYS A 43 4.48 -0.24 -1.95
C LYS A 43 2.96 -0.11 -1.74
N GLU A 44 2.16 -0.54 -2.72
CA GLU A 44 0.70 -0.44 -2.65
C GLU A 44 0.12 -1.30 -1.54
N VAL A 45 0.56 -2.56 -1.41
CA VAL A 45 0.12 -3.44 -0.32
C VAL A 45 0.48 -2.85 1.04
N ALA A 46 1.71 -2.37 1.23
CA ALA A 46 2.13 -1.81 2.51
C ALA A 46 1.35 -0.54 2.90
N ILE A 47 1.06 0.35 1.93
CA ILE A 47 0.25 1.56 2.18
C ILE A 47 -1.20 1.19 2.46
N SER A 48 -1.77 0.26 1.69
CA SER A 48 -3.12 -0.25 1.91
C SER A 48 -3.26 -0.86 3.30
N ASP A 49 -2.37 -1.78 3.70
CA ASP A 49 -2.41 -2.40 5.03
C ASP A 49 -2.32 -1.37 6.16
N MET A 50 -1.43 -0.37 6.04
CA MET A 50 -1.35 0.70 7.04
C MET A 50 -2.65 1.49 7.13
N PHE A 51 -3.27 1.82 6.01
CA PHE A 51 -4.54 2.53 5.98
C PHE A 51 -5.67 1.67 6.58
N GLU A 52 -5.74 0.39 6.20
CA GLU A 52 -6.74 -0.54 6.73
C GLU A 52 -6.60 -0.73 8.25
N ILE A 53 -5.39 -0.91 8.76
CA ILE A 53 -5.15 -1.02 10.20
C ILE A 53 -5.62 0.25 10.93
N GLU A 54 -5.25 1.44 10.46
CA GLU A 54 -5.59 2.68 11.15
C GLU A 54 -7.06 3.07 11.00
N SER A 55 -7.68 2.90 9.82
CA SER A 55 -9.11 3.18 9.62
C SER A 55 -9.99 2.21 10.42
N ASN A 56 -9.61 0.94 10.51
CA ASN A 56 -10.33 -0.05 11.29
C ASN A 56 -10.16 0.16 12.81
N LYS A 57 -9.03 0.66 13.30
CA LYS A 57 -8.92 1.11 14.70
C LYS A 57 -9.90 2.24 15.01
N LEU A 58 -10.07 3.20 14.10
CA LEU A 58 -11.10 4.23 14.25
C LEU A 58 -12.52 3.63 14.30
N ALA A 59 -12.79 2.63 13.47
CA ALA A 59 -14.08 1.96 13.47
C ALA A 59 -14.34 1.13 14.74
N GLN A 60 -13.30 0.58 15.37
CA GLN A 60 -13.42 -0.05 16.70
C GLN A 60 -13.85 0.97 17.78
N GLU A 61 -13.45 2.23 17.64
CA GLU A 61 -13.81 3.29 18.57
C GLU A 61 -15.19 3.89 18.27
N LYS A 62 -15.40 4.31 17.01
CA LYS A 62 -16.52 5.17 16.58
C LYS A 62 -17.66 4.40 15.91
N GLY A 63 -17.40 3.23 15.37
CA GLY A 63 -18.34 2.45 14.58
C GLY A 63 -19.53 1.89 15.37
N ASN A 64 -20.56 1.47 14.66
CA ASN A 64 -21.64 0.66 15.22
C ASN A 64 -21.21 -0.78 15.54
N ALA A 65 -22.06 -1.59 16.13
CA ALA A 65 -21.67 -2.93 16.57
C ALA A 65 -21.20 -3.86 15.42
N PRO A 66 -21.86 -3.95 14.26
CA PRO A 66 -21.35 -4.68 13.11
C PRO A 66 -19.99 -4.17 12.62
N GLU A 67 -19.82 -2.84 12.48
CA GLU A 67 -18.55 -2.22 12.05
C GLU A 67 -17.41 -2.55 13.01
N LYS A 68 -17.64 -2.52 14.32
CA LYS A 68 -16.64 -2.90 15.34
C LYS A 68 -16.20 -4.35 15.23
N THR A 69 -17.13 -5.26 14.94
CA THR A 69 -16.81 -6.67 14.74
C THR A 69 -15.97 -6.87 13.48
N PHE A 70 -16.40 -6.29 12.37
CA PHE A 70 -15.65 -6.28 11.11
C PHE A 70 -14.25 -5.68 11.30
N ALA A 71 -14.16 -4.52 11.89
CA ALA A 71 -12.92 -3.80 12.12
C ALA A 71 -11.89 -4.61 12.95
N SER A 72 -12.36 -5.37 13.93
CA SER A 72 -11.47 -6.22 14.74
C SER A 72 -10.87 -7.36 13.91
N GLN A 73 -11.63 -7.94 12.99
CA GLN A 73 -11.11 -8.92 12.05
C GLN A 73 -10.11 -8.28 11.09
N MET A 74 -10.46 -7.14 10.49
CA MET A 74 -9.60 -6.44 9.52
C MET A 74 -8.25 -6.03 10.13
N VAL A 75 -8.23 -5.52 11.35
CA VAL A 75 -6.94 -5.21 12.03
C VAL A 75 -6.07 -6.45 12.16
N THR A 76 -6.66 -7.60 12.48
CA THR A 76 -5.92 -8.87 12.60
C THR A 76 -5.36 -9.29 11.24
N ASP A 77 -6.20 -9.31 10.22
CA ASP A 77 -5.86 -9.80 8.89
C ASP A 77 -4.80 -8.92 8.21
N HIS A 78 -4.98 -7.61 8.23
CA HIS A 78 -4.01 -6.67 7.64
C HIS A 78 -2.69 -6.58 8.42
N THR A 79 -2.72 -6.84 9.75
CA THR A 79 -1.48 -6.98 10.52
C THR A 79 -0.71 -8.22 10.10
N LYS A 80 -1.40 -9.33 9.85
CA LYS A 80 -0.79 -10.56 9.34
C LYS A 80 -0.18 -10.34 7.95
N THR A 81 -0.96 -9.79 7.00
CA THR A 81 -0.49 -9.47 5.63
C THR A 81 0.76 -8.59 5.67
N SER A 82 0.72 -7.51 6.45
CA SER A 82 1.86 -6.60 6.63
C SER A 82 3.10 -7.30 7.20
N THR A 83 2.92 -8.22 8.13
CA THR A 83 4.01 -8.99 8.75
C THR A 83 4.63 -9.96 7.74
N GLU A 84 3.81 -10.67 6.97
CA GLU A 84 4.26 -11.60 5.94
C GLU A 84 5.03 -10.89 4.82
N LEU A 85 4.49 -9.75 4.32
CA LEU A 85 5.16 -8.93 3.31
C LEU A 85 6.53 -8.44 3.79
N LYS A 86 6.61 -7.91 5.02
CA LYS A 86 7.87 -7.48 5.64
C LYS A 86 8.85 -8.66 5.80
N GLY A 87 8.35 -9.86 6.10
CA GLY A 87 9.14 -11.08 6.18
C GLY A 87 9.76 -11.46 4.83
N LEU A 88 9.01 -11.39 3.75
CA LEU A 88 9.50 -11.64 2.39
C LEU A 88 10.60 -10.66 1.98
N VAL A 89 10.43 -9.38 2.29
CA VAL A 89 11.44 -8.35 2.01
C VAL A 89 12.68 -8.52 2.88
N SER A 90 12.52 -8.71 4.19
CA SER A 90 13.63 -8.81 5.14
C SER A 90 14.46 -10.08 4.95
N SER A 91 13.88 -11.16 4.47
CA SER A 91 14.59 -12.40 4.10
C SER A 91 15.41 -12.28 2.82
N GLY A 92 15.30 -11.18 2.07
CA GLY A 92 15.96 -10.97 0.78
C GLY A 92 15.30 -11.67 -0.40
N LYS A 93 14.18 -12.38 -0.20
CA LYS A 93 13.39 -13.00 -1.26
C LYS A 93 12.76 -11.98 -2.20
N VAL A 94 12.35 -10.85 -1.66
CA VAL A 94 11.76 -9.73 -2.40
C VAL A 94 12.65 -8.50 -2.25
N LYS A 95 13.16 -8.01 -3.38
CA LYS A 95 14.00 -6.80 -3.42
C LYS A 95 13.12 -5.57 -3.66
N ALA A 96 12.58 -5.02 -2.60
CA ALA A 96 11.77 -3.80 -2.62
C ALA A 96 11.92 -3.06 -1.30
N GLU A 97 11.54 -1.80 -1.29
CA GLU A 97 11.44 -0.99 -0.07
C GLU A 97 10.00 -1.01 0.45
N VAL A 98 9.83 -1.25 1.74
CA VAL A 98 8.52 -1.17 2.39
C VAL A 98 8.34 0.24 2.95
N PRO A 99 7.33 1.01 2.50
CA PRO A 99 7.04 2.33 3.04
C PRO A 99 6.80 2.30 4.55
N ALA A 100 7.29 3.32 5.25
CA ALA A 100 7.10 3.47 6.70
C ALA A 100 5.92 4.40 7.06
N ALA A 101 5.27 5.02 6.07
CA ALA A 101 4.18 5.96 6.28
C ALA A 101 3.17 5.91 5.13
N LEU A 102 1.95 6.36 5.40
CA LEU A 102 0.93 6.56 4.38
C LEU A 102 1.38 7.61 3.36
N ASP A 103 0.88 7.47 2.14
CA ASP A 103 0.94 8.55 1.16
C ASP A 103 -0.10 9.64 1.49
N SER A 104 0.00 10.77 0.80
CA SER A 104 -0.86 11.93 1.05
C SER A 104 -2.35 11.65 0.81
N SER A 105 -2.68 10.76 -0.13
CA SER A 105 -4.06 10.39 -0.44
C SER A 105 -4.69 9.58 0.69
N HIS A 106 -4.00 8.52 1.14
CA HIS A 106 -4.47 7.68 2.25
C HIS A 106 -4.48 8.45 3.58
N GLN A 107 -3.47 9.31 3.80
CA GLN A 107 -3.48 10.20 4.97
C GLN A 107 -4.70 11.12 4.97
N SER A 108 -5.04 11.73 3.84
CA SER A 108 -6.21 12.60 3.74
C SER A 108 -7.54 11.87 4.00
N LYS A 109 -7.67 10.62 3.50
CA LYS A 109 -8.82 9.77 3.80
C LYS A 109 -8.93 9.44 5.30
N LEU A 110 -7.81 9.11 5.91
CA LEU A 110 -7.74 8.81 7.34
C LEU A 110 -8.08 10.04 8.20
N ASP A 111 -7.59 11.22 7.82
CA ASP A 111 -7.87 12.48 8.53
C ASP A 111 -9.35 12.86 8.40
N LYS A 112 -9.96 12.58 7.24
CA LYS A 112 -11.42 12.73 7.07
C LYS A 112 -12.18 11.84 8.07
N LEU A 113 -11.89 10.53 8.12
CA LEU A 113 -12.52 9.60 9.07
C LEU A 113 -12.31 10.01 10.53
N LYS A 114 -11.14 10.56 10.87
CA LYS A 114 -10.86 11.07 12.22
C LYS A 114 -11.77 12.22 12.61
N ALA A 115 -12.10 13.08 11.67
CA ALA A 115 -12.97 14.26 11.89
C ALA A 115 -14.45 13.91 11.97
N GLU A 116 -14.87 12.78 11.43
CA GLU A 116 -16.26 12.35 11.34
C GLU A 116 -16.72 11.54 12.55
N SER A 117 -18.06 11.43 12.71
CA SER A 117 -18.70 10.60 13.73
C SER A 117 -20.12 10.19 13.30
N GLY A 118 -20.68 9.20 13.99
CA GLY A 118 -22.05 8.74 13.74
C GLY A 118 -22.27 8.30 12.29
N LYS A 119 -23.34 8.75 11.65
CA LYS A 119 -23.71 8.32 10.30
C LYS A 119 -22.72 8.72 9.22
N ASP A 120 -22.11 9.88 9.34
CA ASP A 120 -21.14 10.37 8.35
C ASP A 120 -19.89 9.48 8.38
N PHE A 121 -19.38 9.16 9.58
CA PHE A 121 -18.29 8.21 9.75
C PHE A 121 -18.63 6.83 9.14
N SER A 122 -19.79 6.26 9.50
CA SER A 122 -20.20 4.94 8.99
C SER A 122 -20.29 4.90 7.48
N SER A 123 -20.92 5.91 6.88
CA SER A 123 -21.08 5.99 5.42
C SER A 123 -19.76 6.05 4.68
N ASP A 124 -18.84 6.88 5.16
CA ASP A 124 -17.54 7.05 4.53
C ASP A 124 -16.61 5.86 4.79
N PHE A 125 -16.62 5.34 6.02
CA PHE A 125 -15.87 4.12 6.37
C PHE A 125 -16.30 2.94 5.48
N ASP A 126 -17.58 2.62 5.40
CA ASP A 126 -18.10 1.51 4.58
C ASP A 126 -17.73 1.69 3.11
N SER A 127 -17.89 2.91 2.57
CA SER A 127 -17.53 3.21 1.19
C SER A 127 -16.04 3.03 0.92
N MET A 128 -15.18 3.49 1.84
CA MET A 128 -13.74 3.35 1.73
C MET A 128 -13.29 1.90 1.83
N GLN A 129 -13.91 1.10 2.74
CA GLN A 129 -13.63 -0.33 2.87
C GLN A 129 -13.97 -1.09 1.58
N VAL A 130 -15.14 -0.87 1.01
CA VAL A 130 -15.56 -1.51 -0.25
C VAL A 130 -14.60 -1.15 -1.39
N SER A 131 -14.20 0.11 -1.50
CA SER A 131 -13.26 0.55 -2.53
C SER A 131 -11.89 -0.09 -2.34
N ALA A 132 -11.33 -0.03 -1.15
CA ALA A 132 -9.99 -0.55 -0.86
C ALA A 132 -9.90 -2.07 -1.11
N HIS A 133 -10.91 -2.84 -0.72
CA HIS A 133 -10.92 -4.27 -0.98
C HIS A 133 -11.04 -4.62 -2.47
N LYS A 134 -11.84 -3.87 -3.25
CA LYS A 134 -11.88 -4.04 -4.72
C LYS A 134 -10.52 -3.76 -5.37
N ASP A 135 -9.87 -2.70 -4.95
CA ASP A 135 -8.55 -2.32 -5.45
C ASP A 135 -7.50 -3.38 -5.07
N ALA A 136 -7.55 -3.88 -3.82
CA ALA A 136 -6.66 -4.94 -3.35
C ALA A 136 -6.86 -6.24 -4.15
N VAL A 137 -8.10 -6.70 -4.34
CA VAL A 137 -8.39 -7.90 -5.16
C VAL A 137 -7.79 -7.74 -6.55
N SER A 138 -8.04 -6.61 -7.23
CA SER A 138 -7.48 -6.34 -8.55
C SER A 138 -5.95 -6.35 -8.54
N LEU A 139 -5.33 -5.74 -7.54
CA LEU A 139 -3.88 -5.66 -7.39
C LEU A 139 -3.25 -7.05 -7.23
N PHE A 140 -3.79 -7.85 -6.31
CA PHE A 140 -3.30 -9.20 -6.01
C PHE A 140 -3.49 -10.15 -7.20
N GLU A 141 -4.66 -10.14 -7.85
CA GLU A 141 -4.92 -10.96 -9.04
C GLU A 141 -3.96 -10.63 -10.20
N ARG A 142 -3.72 -9.36 -10.46
CA ARG A 142 -2.79 -8.92 -11.51
C ARG A 142 -1.37 -9.36 -11.21
N TYR A 143 -0.93 -9.23 -9.95
CA TYR A 143 0.42 -9.62 -9.56
C TYR A 143 0.59 -11.14 -9.54
N ALA A 144 -0.37 -11.89 -9.03
CA ALA A 144 -0.38 -13.36 -9.08
C ALA A 144 -0.26 -13.92 -10.50
N LYS A 145 -0.87 -13.24 -11.48
CA LYS A 145 -0.78 -13.61 -12.89
C LYS A 145 0.57 -13.27 -13.52
N GLY A 146 1.00 -12.03 -13.38
CA GLY A 146 2.07 -11.43 -14.20
C GLY A 146 3.25 -10.86 -13.41
N GLY A 147 3.28 -11.01 -12.08
CA GLY A 147 4.37 -10.49 -11.25
C GLY A 147 5.75 -11.06 -11.61
N ASP A 148 6.77 -10.27 -11.43
CA ASP A 148 8.15 -10.55 -11.83
C ASP A 148 9.02 -11.19 -10.72
N ASN A 149 8.45 -11.41 -9.51
CA ASN A 149 9.11 -12.11 -8.41
C ASN A 149 8.31 -13.38 -8.04
N ALA A 150 8.92 -14.54 -8.12
CA ALA A 150 8.25 -15.83 -7.92
C ALA A 150 7.67 -16.00 -6.50
N ASP A 151 8.47 -15.74 -5.46
CA ASP A 151 8.00 -15.86 -4.06
C ASP A 151 6.82 -14.94 -3.76
N LEU A 152 6.85 -13.72 -4.29
CA LEU A 152 5.79 -12.74 -4.09
C LEU A 152 4.54 -13.05 -4.93
N LYS A 153 4.70 -13.65 -6.13
CA LYS A 153 3.58 -14.17 -6.93
C LYS A 153 2.84 -15.28 -6.20
N ASP A 154 3.58 -16.24 -5.66
CA ASP A 154 3.00 -17.36 -4.93
C ASP A 154 2.25 -16.88 -3.70
N TRP A 155 2.82 -15.92 -2.98
CA TRP A 155 2.16 -15.27 -1.85
C TRP A 155 0.91 -14.49 -2.27
N ALA A 156 0.96 -13.71 -3.34
CA ALA A 156 -0.18 -12.96 -3.85
C ALA A 156 -1.30 -13.85 -4.40
N GLY A 157 -0.96 -15.04 -4.89
CA GLY A 157 -1.92 -16.02 -5.40
C GLY A 157 -2.44 -17.00 -4.36
N ALA A 158 -1.92 -16.97 -3.13
CA ALA A 158 -2.47 -17.76 -2.03
C ALA A 158 -3.93 -17.35 -1.77
N PRO A 159 -4.81 -18.28 -1.31
CA PRO A 159 -6.18 -17.93 -0.97
C PRO A 159 -6.16 -16.74 -0.03
N ALA A 160 -6.73 -15.63 -0.50
CA ALA A 160 -6.84 -14.42 0.32
C ALA A 160 -7.65 -14.74 1.58
N LEU A 161 -7.30 -14.04 2.63
CA LEU A 161 -7.96 -14.03 3.93
C LEU A 161 -9.44 -13.71 3.83
#